data_eab2882476d572a18f1ca512b1b0626c
#
_entry.id   eab2882476d572a18f1ca512b1b0626c
#
_cell.length_a   1.000
_cell.length_b   1.000
_cell.length_c   1.000
_cell.angle_alpha   90.00
_cell.angle_beta   90.00
_cell.angle_gamma   90.00
#
_symmetry.space_group_name_H-M   'P 1'
#
loop_
_entity.id
_entity.type
_entity.pdbx_description
1 polymer ?
#
loop_
_entity_poly.entity_id
_entity_poly.type
_entity_poly.pdbx_seq_one_letter_code
_entity_poly.pdbx_strand_id
1 'polypeptide(L)'
;MAKLFRVTTVPISVEKLLGNQLTYMNQFFDVTAISSDEEELIRIGKELKVKTYAIEMTRKITPFQDIKSLWLMYRYFKKERPDIVHTHTPKAGLIGMLAAKMAGIKTRLHTVAGLPLMETSGAKRILLNNIEKLTYYCAAKVYPNSYGLRDFIVNEKLCSSRKLKVVGNGSTNGINTDYFDPNLFTENKIQDLRIKLGINQEDFVFVFVGRLVKDKGINELVSAFKHLVLETKQFSDVTASKLLLVGPLEEDLNPLLPETLKEITSNPDIISVGYQKDIRHYLSLSNVLTFPSYREGFPNVVMQAGAMGIPAIVSDINGCNEIIIENRNGIVIPAKDEISLKTAMQHIMTNHNLYQTMTKDARPMIIERYQQLLIWESLKKEYLL
;
A
#
# COMPACT_ATOMS: atom_id res chain seq x y z
N MET A 1 -5.12 -5.36 31.70
CA MET A 1 -4.86 -5.63 30.28
C MET A 1 -3.36 -5.62 30.00
N ALA A 2 -2.85 -6.49 29.14
CA ALA A 2 -1.45 -6.46 28.74
C ALA A 2 -1.12 -5.16 28.00
N LYS A 3 0.03 -4.57 28.28
CA LYS A 3 0.51 -3.33 27.64
C LYS A 3 1.09 -3.63 26.27
N LEU A 4 0.50 -3.03 25.20
CA LEU A 4 0.94 -3.14 23.82
C LEU A 4 1.47 -1.80 23.31
N PHE A 5 2.76 -1.74 23.01
CA PHE A 5 3.38 -0.55 22.44
C PHE A 5 3.55 -0.72 20.92
N ARG A 6 2.96 0.22 20.16
CA ARG A 6 3.02 0.27 18.69
C ARG A 6 3.89 1.44 18.25
N VAL A 7 5.00 1.14 17.59
CA VAL A 7 6.05 2.13 17.30
C VAL A 7 6.20 2.37 15.81
N THR A 8 6.10 3.63 15.40
CA THR A 8 6.37 4.11 14.04
C THR A 8 7.33 5.29 14.06
N THR A 9 7.95 5.62 12.92
CA THR A 9 8.92 6.74 12.85
C THR A 9 8.24 8.11 12.89
N VAL A 10 7.09 8.26 12.21
CA VAL A 10 6.39 9.54 12.04
C VAL A 10 4.88 9.36 12.20
N PRO A 11 4.12 10.39 12.68
CA PRO A 11 2.69 10.28 13.00
C PRO A 11 1.83 9.82 11.83
N ILE A 12 2.10 10.29 10.61
CA ILE A 12 1.36 9.86 9.43
C ILE A 12 1.41 8.34 9.23
N SER A 13 2.46 7.66 9.71
CA SER A 13 2.53 6.20 9.69
C SER A 13 1.60 5.57 10.74
N VAL A 14 1.37 6.22 11.89
CA VAL A 14 0.35 5.80 12.87
C VAL A 14 -1.03 5.88 12.23
N GLU A 15 -1.34 7.00 11.58
CA GLU A 15 -2.64 7.24 10.94
C GLU A 15 -2.88 6.31 9.74
N LYS A 16 -1.92 6.23 8.78
CA LYS A 16 -2.14 5.57 7.49
C LYS A 16 -1.82 4.07 7.49
N LEU A 17 -0.83 3.61 8.29
CA LEU A 17 -0.49 2.18 8.34
C LEU A 17 -1.29 1.42 9.40
N LEU A 18 -1.57 2.06 10.55
CA LEU A 18 -2.21 1.42 11.67
C LEU A 18 -3.68 1.84 11.80
N GLY A 19 -3.96 3.14 11.82
CA GLY A 19 -5.31 3.68 11.86
C GLY A 19 -6.22 2.98 12.89
N ASN A 20 -7.41 2.65 12.49
CA ASN A 20 -8.43 2.00 13.34
C ASN A 20 -8.02 0.63 13.89
N GLN A 21 -6.94 0.00 13.39
CA GLN A 21 -6.37 -1.20 14.00
C GLN A 21 -5.96 -0.95 15.46
N LEU A 22 -5.47 0.27 15.77
CA LEU A 22 -5.12 0.64 17.14
C LEU A 22 -6.35 0.73 18.04
N THR A 23 -7.43 1.34 17.56
CA THR A 23 -8.72 1.40 18.28
C THR A 23 -9.28 0.01 18.52
N TYR A 24 -9.21 -0.88 17.52
CA TYR A 24 -9.62 -2.27 17.67
C TYR A 24 -8.78 -3.01 18.73
N MET A 25 -7.44 -2.90 18.65
CA MET A 25 -6.55 -3.55 19.61
C MET A 25 -6.70 -3.01 21.02
N ASN A 26 -7.08 -1.72 21.17
CA ASN A 26 -7.29 -1.10 22.48
C ASN A 26 -8.51 -1.68 23.26
N GLN A 27 -9.35 -2.47 22.61
CA GLN A 27 -10.40 -3.24 23.28
C GLN A 27 -9.86 -4.45 24.07
N PHE A 28 -8.66 -4.94 23.72
CA PHE A 28 -8.06 -6.16 24.28
C PHE A 28 -6.75 -5.91 25.04
N PHE A 29 -6.07 -4.81 24.72
CA PHE A 29 -4.76 -4.43 25.25
C PHE A 29 -4.78 -2.97 25.71
N ASP A 30 -3.87 -2.60 26.61
CA ASP A 30 -3.59 -1.19 26.93
C ASP A 30 -2.60 -0.66 25.86
N VAL A 31 -3.14 -0.05 24.79
CA VAL A 31 -2.38 0.36 23.62
C VAL A 31 -1.76 1.73 23.81
N THR A 32 -0.45 1.84 23.56
CA THR A 32 0.28 3.11 23.42
C THR A 32 0.92 3.20 22.05
N ALA A 33 0.57 4.23 21.29
CA ALA A 33 1.23 4.58 20.04
C ALA A 33 2.44 5.47 20.30
N ILE A 34 3.60 5.09 19.74
CA ILE A 34 4.88 5.81 19.90
C ILE A 34 5.34 6.28 18.54
N SER A 35 5.62 7.59 18.40
CA SER A 35 6.13 8.19 17.17
C SER A 35 6.84 9.51 17.46
N SER A 36 7.35 10.20 16.44
CA SER A 36 7.84 11.58 16.56
C SER A 36 6.67 12.57 16.58
N ASP A 37 6.97 13.88 16.65
CA ASP A 37 6.02 14.98 16.56
C ASP A 37 4.85 14.85 17.55
N GLU A 38 5.07 15.39 18.74
CA GLU A 38 4.16 15.24 19.88
C GLU A 38 2.76 15.82 19.59
N GLU A 39 2.70 16.99 18.96
CA GLU A 39 1.43 17.68 18.71
C GLU A 39 0.54 16.88 17.78
N GLU A 40 1.07 16.47 16.64
CA GLU A 40 0.34 15.67 15.65
C GLU A 40 0.02 14.27 16.18
N LEU A 41 0.93 13.66 16.96
CA LEU A 41 0.69 12.37 17.58
C LEU A 41 -0.44 12.41 18.61
N ILE A 42 -0.55 13.48 19.42
CA ILE A 42 -1.65 13.70 20.37
C ILE A 42 -2.97 13.84 19.62
N ARG A 43 -3.00 14.61 18.51
CA ARG A 43 -4.20 14.75 17.67
C ARG A 43 -4.71 13.37 17.20
N ILE A 44 -3.80 12.57 16.62
CA ILE A 44 -4.12 11.22 16.14
C ILE A 44 -4.56 10.31 17.30
N GLY A 45 -3.87 10.37 18.43
CA GLY A 45 -4.22 9.57 19.62
C GLY A 45 -5.63 9.85 20.16
N LYS A 46 -6.05 11.12 20.18
CA LYS A 46 -7.43 11.52 20.54
C LYS A 46 -8.45 10.94 19.56
N GLU A 47 -8.18 11.04 18.26
CA GLU A 47 -9.05 10.50 17.21
C GLU A 47 -9.20 8.98 17.31
N LEU A 48 -8.09 8.27 17.49
CA LEU A 48 -8.05 6.80 17.61
C LEU A 48 -8.37 6.27 19.03
N LYS A 49 -8.54 7.16 20.02
CA LYS A 49 -8.79 6.82 21.43
C LYS A 49 -7.74 5.89 22.04
N VAL A 50 -6.46 6.16 21.77
CA VAL A 50 -5.32 5.41 22.30
C VAL A 50 -4.34 6.34 23.01
N LYS A 51 -3.56 5.79 23.94
CA LYS A 51 -2.46 6.52 24.58
C LYS A 51 -1.35 6.81 23.57
N THR A 52 -0.66 7.91 23.77
CA THR A 52 0.47 8.32 22.93
C THR A 52 1.71 8.66 23.75
N TYR A 53 2.87 8.46 23.16
CA TYR A 53 4.14 8.90 23.73
C TYR A 53 5.09 9.33 22.61
N ALA A 54 5.56 10.57 22.66
CA ALA A 54 6.41 11.11 21.63
C ALA A 54 7.91 10.80 21.89
N ILE A 55 8.59 10.31 20.86
CA ILE A 55 10.04 10.17 20.80
C ILE A 55 10.50 10.62 19.44
N GLU A 56 11.33 11.66 19.39
CA GLU A 56 11.80 12.23 18.14
C GLU A 56 12.60 11.23 17.30
N MET A 57 12.09 10.98 16.10
CA MET A 57 12.72 10.14 15.08
C MET A 57 12.51 10.79 13.70
N THR A 58 13.48 10.62 12.81
CA THR A 58 13.38 11.13 11.42
C THR A 58 13.51 10.00 10.41
N ARG A 59 13.01 10.19 9.19
CA ARG A 59 13.21 9.22 8.10
C ARG A 59 14.64 9.22 7.55
N LYS A 60 15.41 10.28 7.84
CA LYS A 60 16.81 10.42 7.41
C LYS A 60 17.76 9.66 8.36
N ILE A 61 18.92 9.27 7.88
CA ILE A 61 19.99 8.68 8.72
C ILE A 61 20.60 9.80 9.56
N THR A 62 20.40 9.76 10.89
CA THR A 62 20.84 10.80 11.84
C THR A 62 21.45 10.15 13.08
N PRO A 63 22.71 9.67 13.03
CA PRO A 63 23.29 8.78 14.06
C PRO A 63 23.19 9.31 15.50
N PHE A 64 23.53 10.57 15.72
CA PHE A 64 23.48 11.17 17.07
C PHE A 64 22.04 11.26 17.61
N GLN A 65 21.10 11.68 16.76
CA GLN A 65 19.69 11.73 17.13
C GLN A 65 19.15 10.32 17.36
N ASP A 66 19.56 9.36 16.54
CA ASP A 66 19.12 7.96 16.63
C ASP A 66 19.59 7.32 17.95
N ILE A 67 20.81 7.63 18.42
CA ILE A 67 21.33 7.18 19.74
C ILE A 67 20.52 7.82 20.88
N LYS A 68 20.20 9.12 20.79
CA LYS A 68 19.35 9.80 21.78
C LYS A 68 17.96 9.17 21.83
N SER A 69 17.36 8.92 20.69
CA SER A 69 16.04 8.29 20.56
C SER A 69 16.05 6.86 21.12
N LEU A 70 17.11 6.09 20.86
CA LEU A 70 17.31 4.75 21.41
C LEU A 70 17.37 4.78 22.96
N TRP A 71 18.13 5.72 23.53
CA TRP A 71 18.24 5.83 24.98
C TRP A 71 16.93 6.26 25.65
N LEU A 72 16.20 7.23 25.07
CA LEU A 72 14.88 7.66 25.54
C LEU A 72 13.88 6.50 25.48
N MET A 73 13.84 5.77 24.36
CA MET A 73 12.97 4.62 24.18
C MET A 73 13.30 3.48 25.17
N TYR A 74 14.56 3.19 25.35
CA TYR A 74 15.00 2.23 26.36
C TYR A 74 14.55 2.61 27.78
N ARG A 75 14.76 3.88 28.19
CA ARG A 75 14.29 4.38 29.49
C ARG A 75 12.78 4.27 29.66
N TYR A 76 12.05 4.65 28.61
CA TYR A 76 10.60 4.55 28.62
C TYR A 76 10.14 3.09 28.76
N PHE A 77 10.71 2.17 27.99
CA PHE A 77 10.39 0.75 28.09
C PHE A 77 10.76 0.14 29.45
N LYS A 78 11.86 0.54 30.04
CA LYS A 78 12.23 0.11 31.39
C LYS A 78 11.28 0.60 32.47
N LYS A 79 10.75 1.84 32.32
CA LYS A 79 9.76 2.44 33.23
C LYS A 79 8.42 1.76 33.11
N GLU A 80 7.90 1.70 31.89
CA GLU A 80 6.52 1.24 31.61
C GLU A 80 6.39 -0.28 31.58
N ARG A 81 7.45 -1.01 31.29
CA ARG A 81 7.50 -2.48 31.21
C ARG A 81 6.37 -3.06 30.32
N PRO A 82 6.29 -2.68 29.02
CA PRO A 82 5.27 -3.24 28.15
C PRO A 82 5.45 -4.76 28.00
N ASP A 83 4.33 -5.47 27.87
CA ASP A 83 4.34 -6.91 27.61
C ASP A 83 4.73 -7.18 26.15
N ILE A 84 4.29 -6.31 25.24
CA ILE A 84 4.47 -6.45 23.79
C ILE A 84 4.98 -5.13 23.22
N VAL A 85 6.04 -5.19 22.43
CA VAL A 85 6.50 -4.10 21.57
C VAL A 85 6.41 -4.53 20.13
N HIS A 86 5.64 -3.79 19.32
CA HIS A 86 5.49 -4.04 17.90
C HIS A 86 5.86 -2.80 17.09
N THR A 87 6.94 -2.90 16.33
CA THR A 87 7.47 -1.81 15.51
C THR A 87 7.07 -1.95 14.04
N HIS A 88 6.91 -0.80 13.39
CA HIS A 88 6.61 -0.67 11.96
C HIS A 88 7.56 0.39 11.39
N THR A 89 7.91 0.36 10.16
CA THR A 89 8.86 1.26 9.52
C THR A 89 10.35 0.99 9.89
N PRO A 90 11.30 1.18 8.97
CA PRO A 90 12.69 0.74 9.16
C PRO A 90 13.38 1.36 10.38
N LYS A 91 13.30 2.70 10.55
CA LYS A 91 13.99 3.36 11.68
C LYS A 91 13.37 3.00 13.04
N ALA A 92 12.04 3.03 13.15
CA ALA A 92 11.36 2.58 14.37
C ALA A 92 11.62 1.09 14.64
N GLY A 93 11.78 0.29 13.59
CA GLY A 93 12.23 -1.10 13.67
C GLY A 93 13.57 -1.24 14.37
N LEU A 94 14.59 -0.56 13.85
CA LEU A 94 15.93 -0.61 14.43
C LEU A 94 15.95 -0.13 15.89
N ILE A 95 15.51 1.10 16.12
CA ILE A 95 15.57 1.75 17.44
C ILE A 95 14.67 1.01 18.44
N GLY A 96 13.43 0.72 18.06
CA GLY A 96 12.45 0.09 18.94
C GLY A 96 12.80 -1.35 19.30
N MET A 97 13.24 -2.16 18.32
CA MET A 97 13.63 -3.55 18.59
C MET A 97 14.90 -3.63 19.44
N LEU A 98 15.89 -2.76 19.20
CA LEU A 98 17.10 -2.70 20.01
C LEU A 98 16.78 -2.25 21.45
N ALA A 99 16.01 -1.18 21.62
CA ALA A 99 15.56 -0.70 22.94
C ALA A 99 14.77 -1.77 23.69
N ALA A 100 13.85 -2.45 23.03
CA ALA A 100 13.03 -3.49 23.64
C ALA A 100 13.86 -4.70 24.07
N LYS A 101 14.86 -5.10 23.25
CA LYS A 101 15.79 -6.17 23.61
C LYS A 101 16.66 -5.79 24.82
N MET A 102 17.23 -4.58 24.84
CA MET A 102 18.00 -4.05 25.98
C MET A 102 17.16 -3.93 27.25
N ALA A 103 15.87 -3.58 27.11
CA ALA A 103 14.94 -3.49 28.24
C ALA A 103 14.50 -4.88 28.78
N GLY A 104 14.80 -5.96 28.06
CA GLY A 104 14.46 -7.33 28.47
C GLY A 104 13.03 -7.74 28.14
N ILE A 105 12.35 -7.01 27.21
CA ILE A 105 11.00 -7.34 26.78
C ILE A 105 11.04 -8.62 25.95
N LYS A 106 10.18 -9.60 26.24
CA LYS A 106 10.20 -10.90 25.59
C LYS A 106 9.47 -10.87 24.23
N THR A 107 8.27 -10.30 24.18
CA THR A 107 7.48 -10.23 22.96
C THR A 107 7.84 -8.99 22.15
N ARG A 108 8.76 -9.17 21.21
CA ARG A 108 9.29 -8.12 20.31
C ARG A 108 8.95 -8.49 18.88
N LEU A 109 8.06 -7.72 18.28
CA LEU A 109 7.48 -7.98 16.97
C LEU A 109 7.84 -6.84 16.01
N HIS A 110 8.12 -7.19 14.77
CA HIS A 110 8.42 -6.19 13.75
C HIS A 110 7.67 -6.50 12.45
N THR A 111 6.85 -5.56 11.97
CA THR A 111 6.21 -5.64 10.66
C THR A 111 7.08 -4.99 9.59
N VAL A 112 7.33 -5.70 8.50
CA VAL A 112 8.03 -5.22 7.32
C VAL A 112 6.99 -4.93 6.23
N ALA A 113 6.73 -3.63 6.01
CA ALA A 113 5.73 -3.16 5.02
C ALA A 113 6.35 -2.78 3.66
N GLY A 114 7.65 -2.93 3.53
CA GLY A 114 8.47 -2.64 2.34
C GLY A 114 9.92 -2.51 2.75
N LEU A 115 10.83 -2.74 1.82
CA LEU A 115 12.28 -2.71 2.06
C LEU A 115 12.96 -1.72 1.11
N PRO A 116 13.40 -0.55 1.60
CA PRO A 116 14.17 0.40 0.80
C PRO A 116 15.44 -0.20 0.19
N LEU A 117 16.00 -1.22 0.82
CA LEU A 117 17.19 -1.90 0.35
C LEU A 117 17.01 -2.59 -1.01
N MET A 118 15.79 -2.96 -1.41
CA MET A 118 15.51 -3.58 -2.71
C MET A 118 15.88 -2.67 -3.88
N GLU A 119 15.99 -1.37 -3.64
CA GLU A 119 16.21 -0.32 -4.64
C GLU A 119 17.61 0.28 -4.58
N THR A 120 18.44 -0.21 -3.65
CA THR A 120 19.75 0.37 -3.41
C THR A 120 20.86 -0.59 -3.84
N SER A 121 22.00 -0.04 -4.24
CA SER A 121 23.20 -0.78 -4.61
C SER A 121 24.43 -0.25 -3.87
N GLY A 122 25.56 -0.93 -4.00
CA GLY A 122 26.84 -0.50 -3.45
C GLY A 122 26.86 -0.42 -1.89
N ALA A 123 27.62 0.53 -1.36
CA ALA A 123 27.84 0.68 0.09
C ALA A 123 26.54 0.94 0.86
N LYS A 124 25.59 1.68 0.27
CA LYS A 124 24.27 1.95 0.87
C LYS A 124 23.47 0.65 1.05
N ARG A 125 23.52 -0.25 0.08
CA ARG A 125 22.88 -1.57 0.18
C ARG A 125 23.45 -2.38 1.34
N ILE A 126 24.80 -2.41 1.47
CA ILE A 126 25.48 -3.14 2.56
C ILE A 126 25.07 -2.59 3.92
N LEU A 127 25.03 -1.26 4.07
CA LEU A 127 24.59 -0.62 5.30
C LEU A 127 23.15 -1.01 5.66
N LEU A 128 22.22 -0.89 4.71
CA LEU A 128 20.80 -1.21 4.93
C LEU A 128 20.62 -2.71 5.26
N ASN A 129 21.34 -3.62 4.58
CA ASN A 129 21.30 -5.04 4.89
C ASN A 129 21.73 -5.32 6.35
N ASN A 130 22.77 -4.65 6.84
CA ASN A 130 23.22 -4.84 8.22
C ASN A 130 22.22 -4.26 9.23
N ILE A 131 21.58 -3.14 8.92
CA ILE A 131 20.52 -2.54 9.73
C ILE A 131 19.33 -3.50 9.84
N GLU A 132 18.87 -4.07 8.72
CA GLU A 132 17.76 -5.02 8.71
C GLU A 132 18.12 -6.31 9.46
N LYS A 133 19.32 -6.87 9.25
CA LYS A 133 19.81 -8.03 10.01
C LYS A 133 19.82 -7.77 11.52
N LEU A 134 20.27 -6.59 11.96
CA LEU A 134 20.28 -6.22 13.38
C LEU A 134 18.85 -6.07 13.92
N THR A 135 17.96 -5.45 13.17
CA THR A 135 16.55 -5.30 13.54
C THR A 135 15.89 -6.66 13.72
N TYR A 136 16.05 -7.57 12.75
CA TYR A 136 15.47 -8.92 12.82
C TYR A 136 16.13 -9.82 13.86
N TYR A 137 17.42 -9.63 14.12
CA TYR A 137 18.10 -10.29 15.24
C TYR A 137 17.48 -9.88 16.59
N CYS A 138 17.15 -8.61 16.78
CA CYS A 138 16.53 -8.10 17.99
C CYS A 138 15.06 -8.49 18.12
N ALA A 139 14.33 -8.67 17.03
CA ALA A 139 12.95 -9.12 17.03
C ALA A 139 12.83 -10.60 17.46
N ALA A 140 11.74 -10.95 18.15
CA ALA A 140 11.36 -12.33 18.43
C ALA A 140 10.64 -12.95 17.21
N LYS A 141 9.73 -12.19 16.57
CA LYS A 141 9.06 -12.54 15.31
C LYS A 141 9.10 -11.34 14.36
N VAL A 142 9.14 -11.62 13.08
CA VAL A 142 9.12 -10.64 11.97
C VAL A 142 7.97 -10.96 11.04
N TYR A 143 7.16 -9.95 10.72
CA TYR A 143 5.96 -10.08 9.90
C TYR A 143 6.12 -9.32 8.58
N PRO A 144 6.64 -9.96 7.51
CA PRO A 144 6.55 -9.41 6.17
C PRO A 144 5.07 -9.29 5.77
N ASN A 145 4.70 -8.19 5.12
CA ASN A 145 3.32 -7.96 4.70
C ASN A 145 2.92 -8.69 3.41
N SER A 146 3.82 -9.51 2.85
CA SER A 146 3.61 -10.29 1.63
C SER A 146 4.50 -11.54 1.61
N TYR A 147 4.11 -12.53 0.85
CA TYR A 147 4.92 -13.75 0.65
C TYR A 147 6.18 -13.44 -0.17
N GLY A 148 6.06 -12.60 -1.21
CA GLY A 148 7.22 -12.19 -1.99
C GLY A 148 8.28 -11.46 -1.15
N LEU A 149 7.85 -10.60 -0.21
CA LEU A 149 8.76 -9.94 0.72
C LEU A 149 9.39 -10.91 1.71
N ARG A 150 8.63 -11.91 2.21
CA ARG A 150 9.17 -13.00 3.04
C ARG A 150 10.28 -13.75 2.30
N ASP A 151 10.01 -14.14 1.08
CA ASP A 151 10.94 -14.92 0.26
C ASP A 151 12.20 -14.11 -0.07
N PHE A 152 12.05 -12.82 -0.37
CA PHE A 152 13.17 -11.90 -0.51
C PHE A 152 14.05 -11.87 0.74
N ILE A 153 13.45 -11.71 1.93
CA ILE A 153 14.19 -11.68 3.22
C ILE A 153 14.96 -12.99 3.45
N VAL A 154 14.38 -14.14 3.09
CA VAL A 154 15.02 -15.45 3.20
C VAL A 154 16.18 -15.58 2.21
N ASN A 155 15.96 -15.25 0.94
CA ASN A 155 16.94 -15.37 -0.13
C ASN A 155 18.18 -14.48 0.10
N GLU A 156 17.96 -13.26 0.62
CA GLU A 156 19.03 -12.32 1.00
C GLU A 156 19.67 -12.67 2.35
N LYS A 157 19.25 -13.76 3.00
CA LYS A 157 19.78 -14.20 4.29
C LYS A 157 19.75 -13.11 5.38
N LEU A 158 18.67 -12.31 5.37
CA LEU A 158 18.49 -11.22 6.36
C LEU A 158 17.93 -11.73 7.67
N CYS A 159 17.11 -12.80 7.63
CA CYS A 159 16.46 -13.40 8.79
C CYS A 159 16.31 -14.91 8.63
N SER A 160 16.29 -15.63 9.76
CA SER A 160 15.92 -17.05 9.76
C SER A 160 14.42 -17.20 9.45
N SER A 161 14.06 -18.13 8.55
CA SER A 161 12.68 -18.45 8.18
C SER A 161 11.80 -18.79 9.40
N ARG A 162 12.38 -19.35 10.48
CA ARG A 162 11.65 -19.66 11.73
C ARG A 162 11.06 -18.45 12.44
N LYS A 163 11.61 -17.25 12.22
CA LYS A 163 11.10 -15.99 12.78
C LYS A 163 10.10 -15.29 11.88
N LEU A 164 10.00 -15.69 10.61
CA LEU A 164 9.21 -15.03 9.60
C LEU A 164 7.81 -15.65 9.52
N LYS A 165 6.79 -14.80 9.56
CA LYS A 165 5.39 -15.20 9.34
C LYS A 165 4.64 -14.11 8.60
N VAL A 166 3.97 -14.43 7.52
CA VAL A 166 2.98 -13.54 6.91
C VAL A 166 1.70 -13.66 7.72
N VAL A 167 1.16 -12.54 8.20
CA VAL A 167 -0.07 -12.51 9.00
C VAL A 167 -1.28 -12.51 8.06
N GLY A 168 -2.19 -13.46 8.24
CA GLY A 168 -3.32 -13.66 7.34
C GLY A 168 -2.84 -13.98 5.92
N ASN A 169 -3.41 -13.31 4.94
CA ASN A 169 -3.02 -13.42 3.53
C ASN A 169 -2.07 -12.30 3.08
N GLY A 170 -1.40 -11.64 4.01
CA GLY A 170 -0.60 -10.46 3.75
C GLY A 170 -1.33 -9.17 4.09
N SER A 171 -0.79 -8.03 3.63
CA SER A 171 -1.16 -6.67 4.04
C SER A 171 -0.81 -6.36 5.51
N THR A 172 -0.58 -5.10 5.81
CA THR A 172 -0.36 -4.63 7.19
C THR A 172 -1.66 -4.38 7.94
N ASN A 173 -2.69 -3.93 7.23
CA ASN A 173 -3.93 -3.43 7.84
C ASN A 173 -5.21 -3.89 7.15
N GLY A 174 -5.10 -4.59 6.03
CA GLY A 174 -6.27 -4.94 5.21
C GLY A 174 -6.98 -3.72 4.63
N ILE A 175 -8.21 -3.91 4.18
CA ILE A 175 -9.04 -2.86 3.60
C ILE A 175 -10.42 -2.82 4.26
N ASN A 176 -10.94 -1.62 4.52
CA ASN A 176 -12.31 -1.43 4.99
C ASN A 176 -13.29 -1.59 3.82
N THR A 177 -13.88 -2.77 3.70
CA THR A 177 -14.78 -3.11 2.61
C THR A 177 -16.16 -2.48 2.74
N ASP A 178 -16.54 -1.99 3.93
CA ASP A 178 -17.77 -1.24 4.15
C ASP A 178 -17.61 0.22 3.71
N TYR A 179 -16.40 0.78 3.87
CA TYR A 179 -16.06 2.10 3.35
C TYR A 179 -15.85 2.09 1.83
N PHE A 180 -15.18 1.05 1.30
CA PHE A 180 -15.03 0.81 -0.13
C PHE A 180 -16.14 -0.14 -0.61
N ASP A 181 -17.38 0.36 -0.57
CA ASP A 181 -18.56 -0.35 -1.05
C ASP A 181 -19.18 0.38 -2.26
N PRO A 182 -19.27 -0.28 -3.43
CA PRO A 182 -19.87 0.32 -4.63
C PRO A 182 -21.33 0.71 -4.41
N ASN A 183 -22.07 0.02 -3.54
CA ASN A 183 -23.48 0.32 -3.25
C ASN A 183 -23.71 1.67 -2.56
N LEU A 184 -22.65 2.33 -2.06
CA LEU A 184 -22.74 3.69 -1.51
C LEU A 184 -22.87 4.78 -2.58
N PHE A 185 -22.71 4.41 -3.86
CA PHE A 185 -22.72 5.34 -4.99
C PHE A 185 -23.95 5.08 -5.87
N THR A 186 -24.88 6.03 -5.89
CA THR A 186 -26.06 5.95 -6.76
C THR A 186 -25.68 6.22 -8.22
N GLU A 187 -26.39 5.59 -9.13
CA GLU A 187 -26.16 5.72 -10.57
C GLU A 187 -26.19 7.19 -11.03
N ASN A 188 -27.11 8.00 -10.49
CA ASN A 188 -27.18 9.43 -10.80
C ASN A 188 -25.89 10.18 -10.41
N LYS A 189 -25.32 9.91 -9.21
CA LYS A 189 -24.06 10.55 -8.78
C LYS A 189 -22.87 10.14 -9.64
N ILE A 190 -22.84 8.89 -10.08
CA ILE A 190 -21.82 8.38 -11.01
C ILE A 190 -21.96 9.09 -12.34
N GLN A 191 -23.16 9.20 -12.86
CA GLN A 191 -23.45 9.87 -14.13
C GLN A 191 -23.12 11.36 -14.09
N ASP A 192 -23.49 12.07 -13.03
CA ASP A 192 -23.15 13.49 -12.84
C ASP A 192 -21.64 13.70 -12.87
N LEU A 193 -20.86 12.80 -12.24
CA LEU A 193 -19.42 12.90 -12.26
C LEU A 193 -18.83 12.58 -13.64
N ARG A 194 -19.38 11.58 -14.36
CA ARG A 194 -18.99 11.29 -15.74
C ARG A 194 -19.20 12.50 -16.65
N ILE A 195 -20.37 13.14 -16.59
CA ILE A 195 -20.68 14.36 -17.35
C ILE A 195 -19.68 15.48 -17.02
N LYS A 196 -19.41 15.71 -15.73
CA LYS A 196 -18.44 16.74 -15.28
C LYS A 196 -17.04 16.50 -15.82
N LEU A 197 -16.65 15.25 -16.00
CA LEU A 197 -15.34 14.85 -16.50
C LEU A 197 -15.29 14.69 -18.03
N GLY A 198 -16.40 14.89 -18.75
CA GLY A 198 -16.47 14.69 -20.19
C GLY A 198 -16.38 13.22 -20.61
N ILE A 199 -16.86 12.31 -19.76
CA ILE A 199 -16.88 10.87 -20.00
C ILE A 199 -18.31 10.48 -20.40
N ASN A 200 -18.48 9.89 -21.58
CA ASN A 200 -19.79 9.42 -22.03
C ASN A 200 -20.20 8.14 -21.29
N GLN A 201 -21.50 7.84 -21.31
CA GLN A 201 -22.04 6.67 -20.61
C GLN A 201 -21.41 5.36 -21.10
N GLU A 202 -21.15 5.25 -22.40
CA GLU A 202 -20.60 4.06 -23.06
C GLU A 202 -19.07 3.98 -22.99
N ASP A 203 -18.37 5.06 -22.59
CA ASP A 203 -16.90 5.06 -22.56
C ASP A 203 -16.36 4.03 -21.56
N PHE A 204 -15.39 3.23 -21.98
CA PHE A 204 -14.66 2.30 -21.11
C PHE A 204 -13.55 3.05 -20.37
N VAL A 205 -13.61 3.09 -19.04
CA VAL A 205 -12.71 3.90 -18.23
C VAL A 205 -11.65 3.06 -17.55
N PHE A 206 -10.40 3.25 -17.95
CA PHE A 206 -9.24 2.80 -17.22
C PHE A 206 -8.86 3.85 -16.15
N VAL A 207 -8.62 3.44 -14.92
CA VAL A 207 -8.22 4.35 -13.85
C VAL A 207 -6.84 3.98 -13.30
N PHE A 208 -6.03 4.99 -13.05
CA PHE A 208 -4.84 4.90 -12.21
C PHE A 208 -5.04 5.75 -10.97
N VAL A 209 -4.63 5.23 -9.81
CA VAL A 209 -4.67 5.97 -8.54
C VAL A 209 -3.31 5.90 -7.86
N GLY A 210 -2.68 7.05 -7.65
CA GLY A 210 -1.36 7.15 -7.04
C GLY A 210 -0.61 8.40 -7.48
N ARG A 211 0.61 8.59 -6.99
CA ARG A 211 1.48 9.68 -7.45
C ARG A 211 1.82 9.48 -8.93
N LEU A 212 1.72 10.54 -9.70
CA LEU A 212 2.08 10.52 -11.12
C LEU A 212 3.60 10.69 -11.26
N VAL A 213 4.33 9.59 -11.16
CA VAL A 213 5.79 9.52 -11.22
C VAL A 213 6.25 8.30 -12.03
N LYS A 214 7.50 8.33 -12.50
CA LYS A 214 8.06 7.29 -13.39
C LYS A 214 7.99 5.88 -12.78
N ASP A 215 8.34 5.71 -11.50
CA ASP A 215 8.37 4.39 -10.85
C ASP A 215 6.97 3.79 -10.61
N LYS A 216 5.92 4.54 -10.85
CA LYS A 216 4.53 4.07 -10.90
C LYS A 216 4.10 3.59 -12.30
N GLY A 217 5.01 3.60 -13.26
CA GLY A 217 4.75 3.12 -14.62
C GLY A 217 3.83 4.04 -15.43
N ILE A 218 3.80 5.35 -15.09
CA ILE A 218 2.91 6.31 -15.78
C ILE A 218 3.35 6.53 -17.23
N ASN A 219 4.65 6.49 -17.52
CA ASN A 219 5.13 6.63 -18.90
C ASN A 219 4.61 5.49 -19.77
N GLU A 220 4.74 4.26 -19.28
CA GLU A 220 4.25 3.06 -19.97
C GLU A 220 2.73 3.07 -20.10
N LEU A 221 2.03 3.51 -19.05
CA LEU A 221 0.56 3.57 -19.06
C LEU A 221 0.03 4.55 -20.09
N VAL A 222 0.57 5.75 -20.13
CA VAL A 222 0.15 6.80 -21.08
C VAL A 222 0.48 6.39 -22.52
N SER A 223 1.66 5.80 -22.75
CA SER A 223 2.06 5.30 -24.07
C SER A 223 1.17 4.14 -24.52
N ALA A 224 0.96 3.14 -23.67
CA ALA A 224 0.09 1.99 -23.94
C ALA A 224 -1.35 2.43 -24.26
N PHE A 225 -1.90 3.36 -23.47
CA PHE A 225 -3.24 3.89 -23.70
C PHE A 225 -3.33 4.65 -25.04
N LYS A 226 -2.35 5.49 -25.36
CA LYS A 226 -2.29 6.20 -26.64
C LYS A 226 -2.32 5.23 -27.83
N HIS A 227 -1.50 4.19 -27.78
CA HIS A 227 -1.47 3.18 -28.84
C HIS A 227 -2.77 2.38 -28.93
N LEU A 228 -3.39 2.05 -27.78
CA LEU A 228 -4.70 1.42 -27.73
C LEU A 228 -5.76 2.27 -28.44
N VAL A 229 -5.85 3.57 -28.14
CA VAL A 229 -6.83 4.48 -28.74
C VAL A 229 -6.59 4.63 -30.24
N LEU A 230 -5.35 4.72 -30.70
CA LEU A 230 -5.01 4.82 -32.12
C LEU A 230 -5.41 3.56 -32.90
N GLU A 231 -5.23 2.38 -32.32
CA GLU A 231 -5.64 1.12 -32.94
C GLU A 231 -7.16 0.94 -32.95
N THR A 232 -7.83 1.28 -31.84
CA THR A 232 -9.28 1.10 -31.72
C THR A 232 -10.09 2.09 -32.58
N LYS A 233 -9.60 3.30 -32.82
CA LYS A 233 -10.24 4.29 -33.71
C LYS A 233 -10.30 3.82 -35.17
N GLN A 234 -9.56 2.79 -35.56
CA GLN A 234 -9.64 2.21 -36.92
C GLN A 234 -10.85 1.28 -37.12
N PHE A 235 -11.52 0.90 -36.02
CA PHE A 235 -12.68 -0.01 -36.05
C PHE A 235 -13.91 0.74 -35.54
N SER A 236 -14.96 0.81 -36.36
CA SER A 236 -16.21 1.54 -36.07
C SER A 236 -17.01 0.99 -34.89
N ASP A 237 -16.78 -0.26 -34.53
CA ASP A 237 -17.61 -0.98 -33.55
C ASP A 237 -16.93 -1.12 -32.17
N VAL A 238 -15.79 -0.41 -31.93
CA VAL A 238 -15.09 -0.49 -30.64
C VAL A 238 -15.49 0.68 -29.74
N THR A 239 -15.91 0.35 -28.52
CA THR A 239 -16.23 1.32 -27.47
C THR A 239 -15.09 2.29 -27.25
N ALA A 240 -15.40 3.59 -27.19
CA ALA A 240 -14.40 4.60 -26.86
C ALA A 240 -13.86 4.39 -25.44
N SER A 241 -12.60 4.73 -25.22
CA SER A 241 -11.95 4.54 -23.94
C SER A 241 -11.38 5.84 -23.38
N LYS A 242 -11.36 5.96 -22.06
CA LYS A 242 -10.77 7.07 -21.31
C LYS A 242 -9.75 6.55 -20.30
N LEU A 243 -8.68 7.32 -20.09
CA LEU A 243 -7.72 7.10 -19.02
C LEU A 243 -7.89 8.17 -17.94
N LEU A 244 -8.28 7.76 -16.75
CA LEU A 244 -8.47 8.63 -15.60
C LEU A 244 -7.27 8.52 -14.65
N LEU A 245 -6.53 9.62 -14.46
CA LEU A 245 -5.37 9.72 -13.60
C LEU A 245 -5.74 10.45 -12.30
N VAL A 246 -5.70 9.74 -11.17
CA VAL A 246 -6.08 10.27 -9.85
C VAL A 246 -4.85 10.31 -8.94
N GLY A 247 -4.30 11.49 -8.72
CA GLY A 247 -3.16 11.70 -7.85
C GLY A 247 -2.32 12.91 -8.25
N PRO A 248 -1.40 13.34 -7.38
CA PRO A 248 -0.54 14.48 -7.64
C PRO A 248 0.57 14.13 -8.63
N LEU A 249 0.91 15.09 -9.49
CA LEU A 249 2.15 15.07 -10.25
C LEU A 249 3.29 15.51 -9.31
N GLU A 250 4.36 14.72 -9.24
CA GLU A 250 5.55 15.02 -8.43
C GLU A 250 6.78 15.11 -9.35
N GLU A 251 7.18 16.32 -9.72
CA GLU A 251 8.29 16.57 -10.65
C GLU A 251 9.67 16.41 -10.00
N ASP A 252 9.78 16.67 -8.68
CA ASP A 252 11.08 16.75 -7.99
C ASP A 252 11.72 15.38 -7.68
N LEU A 253 10.93 14.33 -7.48
CA LEU A 253 11.43 13.06 -6.94
C LEU A 253 11.69 11.99 -8.01
N ASN A 254 10.87 11.93 -9.05
CA ASN A 254 10.97 10.92 -10.11
C ASN A 254 10.11 11.35 -11.30
N PRO A 255 10.58 12.36 -12.07
CA PRO A 255 9.78 13.04 -13.09
C PRO A 255 9.35 12.10 -14.22
N LEU A 256 8.21 12.42 -14.81
CA LEU A 256 7.73 11.81 -16.05
C LEU A 256 8.54 12.31 -17.24
N LEU A 257 8.49 11.58 -18.33
CA LEU A 257 9.06 12.00 -19.60
C LEU A 257 8.30 13.20 -20.17
N PRO A 258 8.97 14.15 -20.86
CA PRO A 258 8.30 15.33 -21.44
C PRO A 258 7.16 14.96 -22.40
N GLU A 259 7.32 13.91 -23.20
CA GLU A 259 6.29 13.38 -24.10
C GLU A 259 5.07 12.86 -23.34
N THR A 260 5.27 12.22 -22.19
CA THR A 260 4.18 11.75 -21.31
C THR A 260 3.41 12.93 -20.73
N LEU A 261 4.10 13.96 -20.25
CA LEU A 261 3.47 15.18 -19.73
C LEU A 261 2.66 15.90 -20.82
N LYS A 262 3.22 15.98 -22.04
CA LYS A 262 2.51 16.56 -23.19
C LYS A 262 1.26 15.77 -23.49
N GLU A 263 1.33 14.44 -23.51
CA GLU A 263 0.17 13.58 -23.78
C GLU A 263 -0.91 13.75 -22.72
N ILE A 264 -0.55 13.77 -21.42
CA ILE A 264 -1.52 14.00 -20.32
C ILE A 264 -2.24 15.33 -20.45
N THR A 265 -1.57 16.38 -20.96
CA THR A 265 -2.15 17.72 -21.04
C THR A 265 -2.90 18.01 -22.32
N SER A 266 -2.60 17.32 -23.43
CA SER A 266 -3.15 17.60 -24.75
C SER A 266 -4.13 16.54 -25.29
N ASN A 267 -4.11 15.32 -24.75
CA ASN A 267 -4.99 14.25 -25.19
C ASN A 267 -6.35 14.33 -24.47
N PRO A 268 -7.47 14.56 -25.20
CA PRO A 268 -8.80 14.69 -24.59
C PRO A 268 -9.34 13.35 -24.03
N ASP A 269 -8.70 12.24 -24.34
CA ASP A 269 -9.05 10.92 -23.80
C ASP A 269 -8.31 10.59 -22.49
N ILE A 270 -7.38 11.48 -22.04
CA ILE A 270 -6.68 11.37 -20.77
C ILE A 270 -7.12 12.48 -19.82
N ILE A 271 -7.69 12.09 -18.69
CA ILE A 271 -8.27 13.01 -17.70
C ILE A 271 -7.45 12.94 -16.42
N SER A 272 -6.76 14.02 -16.07
CA SER A 272 -6.02 14.12 -14.81
C SER A 272 -6.76 15.02 -13.83
N VAL A 273 -7.11 14.45 -12.65
CA VAL A 273 -7.91 15.16 -11.63
C VAL A 273 -7.09 15.61 -10.42
N GLY A 274 -5.77 15.40 -10.44
CA GLY A 274 -4.89 15.75 -9.33
C GLY A 274 -5.15 14.93 -8.07
N TYR A 275 -4.64 15.41 -6.93
CA TYR A 275 -4.86 14.74 -5.63
C TYR A 275 -6.32 14.79 -5.22
N GLN A 276 -6.85 13.65 -4.83
CA GLN A 276 -8.22 13.52 -4.32
C GLN A 276 -8.19 12.87 -2.93
N LYS A 277 -8.89 13.48 -1.97
CA LYS A 277 -9.00 12.96 -0.61
C LYS A 277 -9.86 11.69 -0.57
N ASP A 278 -10.92 11.64 -1.37
CA ASP A 278 -11.79 10.47 -1.53
C ASP A 278 -11.74 9.98 -2.98
N ILE A 279 -11.08 8.86 -3.17
CA ILE A 279 -10.91 8.24 -4.50
C ILE A 279 -12.09 7.36 -4.91
N ARG A 280 -13.01 7.05 -3.99
CA ARG A 280 -14.12 6.09 -4.24
C ARG A 280 -15.04 6.55 -5.35
N HIS A 281 -15.28 7.87 -5.47
CA HIS A 281 -16.08 8.44 -6.55
C HIS A 281 -15.48 8.17 -7.93
N TYR A 282 -14.15 8.22 -8.02
CA TYR A 282 -13.43 7.95 -9.27
C TYR A 282 -13.34 6.45 -9.58
N LEU A 283 -13.20 5.64 -8.53
CA LEU A 283 -13.30 4.18 -8.70
C LEU A 283 -14.70 3.76 -9.14
N SER A 284 -15.77 4.32 -8.55
CA SER A 284 -17.14 3.90 -8.86
C SER A 284 -17.59 4.15 -10.32
N LEU A 285 -16.96 5.08 -11.04
CA LEU A 285 -17.24 5.35 -12.45
C LEU A 285 -16.33 4.58 -13.43
N SER A 286 -15.33 3.87 -12.90
CA SER A 286 -14.28 3.24 -13.70
C SER A 286 -14.52 1.74 -13.90
N ASN A 287 -14.00 1.20 -15.01
CA ASN A 287 -14.15 -0.20 -15.36
C ASN A 287 -12.96 -1.05 -14.89
N VAL A 288 -11.74 -0.54 -14.98
CA VAL A 288 -10.51 -1.29 -14.69
C VAL A 288 -9.48 -0.40 -14.01
N LEU A 289 -8.88 -0.86 -12.90
CA LEU A 289 -7.68 -0.25 -12.37
C LEU A 289 -6.47 -0.68 -13.21
N THR A 290 -5.68 0.27 -13.71
CA THR A 290 -4.39 0.00 -14.34
C THR A 290 -3.26 0.45 -13.41
N PHE A 291 -2.49 -0.50 -12.89
CA PHE A 291 -1.47 -0.21 -11.88
C PHE A 291 -0.11 -0.83 -12.24
N PRO A 292 0.60 -0.29 -13.27
CA PRO A 292 1.83 -0.83 -13.80
C PRO A 292 3.07 -0.39 -12.99
N SER A 293 2.95 -0.30 -11.66
CA SER A 293 4.04 0.13 -10.77
C SER A 293 5.25 -0.79 -10.90
N TYR A 294 6.46 -0.24 -10.78
CA TYR A 294 7.69 -1.03 -10.83
C TYR A 294 7.97 -1.77 -9.52
N ARG A 295 7.37 -1.32 -8.44
CA ARG A 295 7.62 -1.85 -7.09
C ARG A 295 6.54 -1.43 -6.10
N GLU A 296 6.19 -2.33 -5.21
CA GLU A 296 5.28 -2.10 -4.08
C GLU A 296 5.66 -2.96 -2.88
N GLY A 297 5.18 -2.59 -1.70
CA GLY A 297 5.14 -3.50 -0.57
C GLY A 297 3.92 -4.39 -0.65
N PHE A 298 2.75 -3.79 -0.40
CA PHE A 298 1.43 -4.39 -0.59
C PHE A 298 0.45 -3.26 -0.92
N PRO A 299 0.08 -3.06 -2.20
CA PRO A 299 -0.59 -1.85 -2.65
C PRO A 299 -2.06 -1.78 -2.21
N ASN A 300 -2.37 -0.85 -1.31
CA ASN A 300 -3.74 -0.63 -0.85
C ASN A 300 -4.71 -0.32 -1.99
N VAL A 301 -4.24 0.43 -3.01
CA VAL A 301 -5.11 0.84 -4.12
C VAL A 301 -5.65 -0.34 -4.92
N VAL A 302 -4.89 -1.41 -5.08
CA VAL A 302 -5.35 -2.64 -5.75
C VAL A 302 -6.45 -3.32 -4.92
N MET A 303 -6.30 -3.36 -3.59
CA MET A 303 -7.35 -3.86 -2.70
C MET A 303 -8.58 -2.94 -2.70
N GLN A 304 -8.38 -1.61 -2.76
CA GLN A 304 -9.45 -0.61 -2.79
C GLN A 304 -10.30 -0.75 -4.07
N ALA A 305 -9.65 -0.88 -5.23
CA ALA A 305 -10.34 -1.12 -6.49
C ALA A 305 -11.11 -2.45 -6.47
N GLY A 306 -10.46 -3.53 -6.04
CA GLY A 306 -11.13 -4.82 -5.92
C GLY A 306 -12.32 -4.78 -4.94
N ALA A 307 -12.22 -4.07 -3.80
CA ALA A 307 -13.32 -3.86 -2.86
C ALA A 307 -14.50 -3.10 -3.50
N MET A 308 -14.20 -2.16 -4.42
CA MET A 308 -15.21 -1.46 -5.24
C MET A 308 -15.76 -2.31 -6.40
N GLY A 309 -15.37 -3.59 -6.52
CA GLY A 309 -15.82 -4.49 -7.57
C GLY A 309 -15.10 -4.28 -8.91
N ILE A 310 -13.95 -3.59 -8.92
CA ILE A 310 -13.22 -3.24 -10.13
C ILE A 310 -12.03 -4.21 -10.29
N PRO A 311 -11.92 -4.95 -11.41
CA PRO A 311 -10.74 -5.75 -11.72
C PRO A 311 -9.53 -4.87 -11.98
N ALA A 312 -8.33 -5.45 -11.89
CA ALA A 312 -7.12 -4.68 -12.07
C ALA A 312 -6.14 -5.32 -13.08
N ILE A 313 -5.42 -4.47 -13.82
CA ILE A 313 -4.20 -4.84 -14.54
C ILE A 313 -3.02 -4.36 -13.70
N VAL A 314 -2.16 -5.27 -13.27
CA VAL A 314 -1.06 -4.96 -12.37
C VAL A 314 0.27 -5.54 -12.88
N SER A 315 1.38 -4.93 -12.51
CA SER A 315 2.70 -5.51 -12.75
C SER A 315 2.92 -6.77 -11.90
N ASP A 316 3.67 -7.73 -12.41
CA ASP A 316 4.18 -8.90 -11.69
C ASP A 316 5.28 -8.47 -10.69
N ILE A 317 4.82 -7.91 -9.60
CA ILE A 317 5.65 -7.42 -8.51
C ILE A 317 5.04 -7.81 -7.17
N ASN A 318 5.88 -7.75 -6.14
CA ASN A 318 5.50 -8.05 -4.77
C ASN A 318 4.18 -7.36 -4.36
N GLY A 319 3.30 -8.11 -3.73
CA GLY A 319 1.98 -7.68 -3.30
C GLY A 319 0.95 -7.60 -4.43
N CYS A 320 1.28 -7.09 -5.61
CA CYS A 320 0.36 -7.02 -6.75
C CYS A 320 -0.07 -8.42 -7.21
N ASN A 321 0.91 -9.30 -7.47
CA ASN A 321 0.70 -10.69 -7.89
C ASN A 321 0.17 -11.61 -6.78
N GLU A 322 0.06 -11.11 -5.55
CA GLU A 322 -0.59 -11.82 -4.44
C GLU A 322 -2.06 -11.41 -4.30
N ILE A 323 -2.39 -10.14 -4.61
CA ILE A 323 -3.76 -9.63 -4.57
C ILE A 323 -4.52 -10.09 -5.81
N ILE A 324 -3.89 -9.99 -6.99
CA ILE A 324 -4.48 -10.36 -8.27
C ILE A 324 -4.17 -11.83 -8.59
N ILE A 325 -5.20 -12.58 -8.89
CA ILE A 325 -5.14 -13.94 -9.42
C ILE A 325 -5.54 -13.85 -10.88
N GLU A 326 -4.61 -14.27 -11.74
CA GLU A 326 -4.73 -14.20 -13.20
C GLU A 326 -6.09 -14.70 -13.69
N ASN A 327 -6.75 -13.92 -14.53
CA ASN A 327 -8.06 -14.19 -15.14
C ASN A 327 -9.23 -14.38 -14.14
N ARG A 328 -9.02 -14.15 -12.83
CA ARG A 328 -10.06 -14.23 -11.81
C ARG A 328 -10.54 -12.84 -11.38
N ASN A 329 -9.64 -11.99 -10.91
CA ASN A 329 -9.96 -10.63 -10.50
C ASN A 329 -9.05 -9.58 -11.17
N GLY A 330 -8.29 -9.97 -12.19
CA GLY A 330 -7.43 -9.09 -12.96
C GLY A 330 -6.44 -9.82 -13.84
N ILE A 331 -5.50 -9.06 -14.41
CA ILE A 331 -4.41 -9.52 -15.28
C ILE A 331 -3.07 -9.09 -14.67
N VAL A 332 -2.09 -10.00 -14.68
CA VAL A 332 -0.72 -9.72 -14.22
C VAL A 332 0.20 -9.62 -15.44
N ILE A 333 0.94 -8.52 -15.54
CA ILE A 333 1.84 -8.24 -16.67
C ILE A 333 3.29 -8.06 -16.19
N PRO A 334 4.31 -8.27 -17.03
CA PRO A 334 5.69 -7.91 -16.68
C PRO A 334 5.81 -6.42 -16.34
N ALA A 335 6.63 -6.10 -15.34
CA ALA A 335 6.89 -4.70 -15.01
C ALA A 335 7.68 -4.00 -16.12
N LYS A 336 7.37 -2.72 -16.39
CA LYS A 336 8.00 -1.90 -17.44
C LYS A 336 7.76 -2.42 -18.86
N ASP A 337 6.70 -3.17 -19.08
CA ASP A 337 6.34 -3.72 -20.39
C ASP A 337 5.07 -3.04 -20.92
N GLU A 338 5.29 -2.04 -21.76
CA GLU A 338 4.22 -1.26 -22.40
C GLU A 338 3.37 -2.12 -23.34
N ILE A 339 4.00 -3.06 -24.06
CA ILE A 339 3.28 -3.91 -25.03
C ILE A 339 2.32 -4.85 -24.31
N SER A 340 2.80 -5.52 -23.26
CA SER A 340 1.96 -6.37 -22.43
C SER A 340 0.84 -5.57 -21.75
N LEU A 341 1.11 -4.34 -21.30
CA LEU A 341 0.11 -3.46 -20.72
C LEU A 341 -0.99 -3.11 -21.73
N LYS A 342 -0.61 -2.64 -22.95
CA LYS A 342 -1.55 -2.35 -24.02
C LYS A 342 -2.40 -3.58 -24.39
N THR A 343 -1.74 -4.73 -24.52
CA THR A 343 -2.42 -5.99 -24.86
C THR A 343 -3.44 -6.39 -23.79
N ALA A 344 -3.09 -6.28 -22.52
CA ALA A 344 -4.00 -6.55 -21.41
C ALA A 344 -5.18 -5.58 -21.36
N MET A 345 -4.94 -4.28 -21.60
CA MET A 345 -5.99 -3.27 -21.68
C MET A 345 -6.97 -3.58 -22.85
N GLN A 346 -6.44 -3.91 -24.01
CA GLN A 346 -7.26 -4.29 -25.18
C GLN A 346 -8.05 -5.57 -24.89
N HIS A 347 -7.40 -6.58 -24.33
CA HIS A 347 -8.01 -7.88 -24.04
C HIS A 347 -9.19 -7.76 -23.07
N ILE A 348 -9.06 -7.02 -21.98
CA ILE A 348 -10.14 -6.86 -21.00
C ILE A 348 -11.28 -6.00 -21.54
N MET A 349 -10.98 -5.02 -22.41
CA MET A 349 -11.99 -4.16 -23.03
C MET A 349 -12.83 -4.89 -24.10
N THR A 350 -12.20 -5.79 -24.87
CA THR A 350 -12.86 -6.48 -25.99
C THR A 350 -13.45 -7.84 -25.59
N ASN A 351 -12.98 -8.46 -24.52
CA ASN A 351 -13.49 -9.76 -24.06
C ASN A 351 -14.51 -9.58 -22.92
N HIS A 352 -15.76 -9.38 -23.30
CA HIS A 352 -16.86 -9.14 -22.37
C HIS A 352 -17.02 -10.25 -21.30
N ASN A 353 -16.89 -11.51 -21.69
CA ASN A 353 -17.02 -12.64 -20.77
C ASN A 353 -15.91 -12.62 -19.69
N LEU A 354 -14.69 -12.34 -20.10
CA LEU A 354 -13.55 -12.21 -19.18
C LEU A 354 -13.75 -11.05 -18.21
N TYR A 355 -14.14 -9.89 -18.74
CA TYR A 355 -14.43 -8.69 -17.94
C TYR A 355 -15.53 -8.96 -16.90
N GLN A 356 -16.64 -9.57 -17.30
CA GLN A 356 -17.73 -9.93 -16.38
C GLN A 356 -17.26 -10.91 -15.29
N THR A 357 -16.48 -11.93 -15.64
CA THR A 357 -15.92 -12.88 -14.68
C THR A 357 -15.05 -12.16 -13.65
N MET A 358 -14.12 -11.33 -14.12
CA MET A 358 -13.23 -10.58 -13.24
C MET A 358 -13.97 -9.60 -12.33
N THR A 359 -14.96 -8.89 -12.84
CA THR A 359 -15.79 -7.94 -12.07
C THR A 359 -16.58 -8.68 -10.98
N LYS A 360 -17.17 -9.82 -11.32
CA LYS A 360 -17.90 -10.66 -10.36
C LYS A 360 -17.04 -11.16 -9.22
N ASP A 361 -15.79 -11.53 -9.50
CA ASP A 361 -14.87 -12.09 -8.50
C ASP A 361 -14.09 -11.02 -7.73
N ALA A 362 -13.94 -9.80 -8.26
CA ALA A 362 -13.09 -8.75 -7.68
C ALA A 362 -13.42 -8.46 -6.20
N ARG A 363 -14.66 -8.10 -5.89
CA ARG A 363 -15.06 -7.75 -4.51
C ARG A 363 -15.07 -8.96 -3.56
N PRO A 364 -15.69 -10.10 -3.88
CA PRO A 364 -15.68 -11.27 -3.00
C PRO A 364 -14.28 -11.71 -2.60
N MET A 365 -13.32 -11.73 -3.54
CA MET A 365 -11.94 -12.13 -3.26
C MET A 365 -11.22 -11.17 -2.32
N ILE A 366 -11.52 -9.88 -2.37
CA ILE A 366 -10.94 -8.90 -1.42
C ILE A 366 -11.58 -9.06 -0.03
N ILE A 367 -12.89 -9.22 0.05
CA ILE A 367 -13.59 -9.45 1.33
C ILE A 367 -13.04 -10.70 2.03
N GLU A 368 -12.97 -11.81 1.31
CA GLU A 368 -12.52 -13.10 1.84
C GLU A 368 -11.07 -13.07 2.34
N ARG A 369 -10.20 -12.31 1.67
CA ARG A 369 -8.75 -12.38 1.89
C ARG A 369 -8.17 -11.21 2.68
N TYR A 370 -8.73 -10.01 2.53
CA TYR A 370 -8.09 -8.76 2.96
C TYR A 370 -9.01 -7.81 3.74
N GLN A 371 -10.24 -8.21 4.10
CA GLN A 371 -11.08 -7.40 4.98
C GLN A 371 -10.33 -7.10 6.28
N GLN A 372 -10.42 -5.85 6.75
CA GLN A 372 -9.64 -5.37 7.90
C GLN A 372 -9.77 -6.28 9.12
N LEU A 373 -10.99 -6.67 9.46
CA LEU A 373 -11.25 -7.48 10.65
C LEU A 373 -10.51 -8.83 10.60
N LEU A 374 -10.41 -9.46 9.43
CA LEU A 374 -9.67 -10.74 9.27
C LEU A 374 -8.18 -10.56 9.57
N ILE A 375 -7.58 -9.47 9.09
CA ILE A 375 -6.17 -9.15 9.34
C ILE A 375 -5.95 -8.80 10.81
N TRP A 376 -6.84 -8.01 11.40
CA TRP A 376 -6.75 -7.61 12.81
C TRP A 376 -6.92 -8.79 13.75
N GLU A 377 -7.87 -9.68 13.51
CA GLU A 377 -8.05 -10.92 14.27
C GLU A 377 -6.82 -11.84 14.16
N SER A 378 -6.26 -11.96 12.96
CA SER A 378 -5.04 -12.74 12.74
C SER A 378 -3.86 -12.16 13.51
N LEU A 379 -3.71 -10.83 13.52
CA LEU A 379 -2.66 -10.15 14.30
C LEU A 379 -2.91 -10.25 15.81
N LYS A 380 -4.17 -10.12 16.26
CA LYS A 380 -4.53 -10.31 17.67
C LYS A 380 -4.13 -11.70 18.18
N LYS A 381 -4.35 -12.74 17.38
CA LYS A 381 -3.89 -14.09 17.71
C LYS A 381 -2.38 -14.16 17.92
N GLU A 382 -1.58 -13.43 17.13
CA GLU A 382 -0.12 -13.36 17.31
C GLU A 382 0.30 -12.67 18.60
N TYR A 383 -0.51 -11.74 19.12
CA TYR A 383 -0.24 -11.07 20.42
C TYR A 383 -0.61 -11.92 21.63
N LEU A 384 -1.48 -12.91 21.47
CA LEU A 384 -1.92 -13.81 22.54
C LEU A 384 -1.07 -15.07 22.67
N LEU A 385 -0.17 -15.34 21.71
CA LEU A 385 0.80 -16.45 21.74
C LEU A 385 2.05 -16.08 22.58
#